data_e6757af4bb970ada843ead944e9a5229
#
_entry.id   e6757af4bb970ada843ead944e9a5229
#
_cell.length_a   1.000
_cell.length_b   1.000
_cell.length_c   1.000
_cell.angle_alpha   90.00
_cell.angle_beta   90.00
_cell.angle_gamma   90.00
#
_symmetry.space_group_name_H-M   'P 1'
#
loop_
_entity.id
_entity.type
_entity.pdbx_description
1 polymer ?
#
loop_
_entity_poly.entity_id
_entity_poly.type
_entity_poly.pdbx_seq_one_letter_code
_entity_poly.pdbx_strand_id
1 'polypeptide(L)'
;MKFSKMLTAVTEILNQDSDTQVDVCLTSQMASAIELWTAMYENHAPWVDRKKVKSAQIPAAIASEIARLVTLEMQSEITGGEAAAYLNQEYQRKVLLDLRRYVEYGCAKGGLILKPYMTKTGLAVQYVQADSFFPLSFDDSGRILQCVFTEQFRKGKKIYTRLEVHTLRNDMIHITNRVFVATNDYSLGTEIEVSSVDRWSELVPELSLAGSDRLLFGYFKVPMANAEDTDSPLGVSVYSRADELIAEADQRYSNICWEYEGTQLAVHIAESLLKYNTDQNKFEYPGGKERLYRRVSYATGATDKPFIDVFSPAIRDTALFNGFNAQLRLIEFSCNLAYGTLSDPQNVDKTATEIKVSKQRSYTFVSDTQMALQRALEDLVYAMNFWAALYGLIPPGNDYQVSFVWDDSIIVDAEEERQTDRQDVAMGVMSLAEYRSKWYGETLEEAAKNLPEPALVEE
;
A
#
# COMPACT_ATOMS: atom_id res chain seq x y z
N MET A 1 6.11 -9.33 -17.76
CA MET A 1 4.95 -9.02 -18.67
C MET A 1 4.09 -8.01 -17.95
N LYS A 2 3.38 -7.11 -18.66
CA LYS A 2 2.39 -6.23 -18.01
C LYS A 2 1.20 -7.05 -17.50
N PHE A 3 0.56 -6.60 -16.42
CA PHE A 3 -0.54 -7.32 -15.77
C PHE A 3 -1.73 -7.57 -16.73
N SER A 4 -2.15 -6.57 -17.49
CA SER A 4 -3.23 -6.69 -18.47
C SER A 4 -2.94 -7.73 -19.57
N LYS A 5 -1.69 -7.82 -20.02
CA LYS A 5 -1.27 -8.85 -20.98
C LYS A 5 -1.21 -10.25 -20.35
N MET A 6 -0.82 -10.32 -19.08
CA MET A 6 -0.84 -11.57 -18.33
C MET A 6 -2.27 -12.09 -18.18
N LEU A 7 -3.21 -11.19 -17.86
CA LEU A 7 -4.63 -11.52 -17.79
C LEU A 7 -5.14 -12.15 -19.08
N THR A 8 -4.87 -11.52 -20.23
CA THR A 8 -5.27 -12.07 -21.54
C THR A 8 -4.68 -13.47 -21.76
N ALA A 9 -3.39 -13.66 -21.49
CA ALA A 9 -2.72 -14.94 -21.67
C ALA A 9 -3.25 -16.03 -20.72
N VAL A 10 -3.54 -15.69 -19.47
CA VAL A 10 -4.16 -16.61 -18.50
C VAL A 10 -5.56 -17.02 -18.96
N THR A 11 -6.37 -16.06 -19.42
CA THR A 11 -7.71 -16.32 -19.94
C THR A 11 -7.69 -17.22 -21.17
N GLU A 12 -6.79 -16.98 -22.11
CA GLU A 12 -6.63 -17.81 -23.31
C GLU A 12 -6.27 -19.27 -22.95
N ILE A 13 -5.34 -19.47 -22.01
CA ILE A 13 -4.92 -20.81 -21.58
C ILE A 13 -6.07 -21.56 -20.89
N LEU A 14 -6.80 -20.91 -20.01
CA LEU A 14 -7.90 -21.54 -19.28
C LEU A 14 -9.07 -21.89 -20.20
N ASN A 15 -9.36 -21.07 -21.19
CA ASN A 15 -10.40 -21.34 -22.18
C ASN A 15 -10.04 -22.47 -23.16
N GLN A 16 -8.74 -22.77 -23.35
CA GLN A 16 -8.31 -23.91 -24.16
C GLN A 16 -8.56 -25.26 -23.46
N ASP A 17 -8.53 -25.28 -22.13
CA ASP A 17 -8.61 -26.51 -21.34
C ASP A 17 -10.02 -26.84 -20.84
N SER A 18 -10.97 -25.91 -20.95
CA SER A 18 -12.34 -26.12 -20.47
C SER A 18 -13.34 -26.13 -21.63
N ASP A 19 -14.23 -27.13 -21.65
CA ASP A 19 -15.41 -27.18 -22.54
C ASP A 19 -16.41 -26.04 -22.22
N THR A 20 -16.21 -25.32 -21.11
CA THR A 20 -16.99 -24.16 -20.67
C THR A 20 -16.10 -22.94 -20.65
N GLN A 21 -16.55 -21.88 -21.34
CA GLN A 21 -15.88 -20.58 -21.30
C GLN A 21 -15.77 -20.09 -19.85
N VAL A 22 -14.56 -19.78 -19.42
CA VAL A 22 -14.31 -19.22 -18.09
C VAL A 22 -14.66 -17.73 -18.15
N ASP A 23 -15.74 -17.34 -17.48
CA ASP A 23 -16.07 -15.94 -17.28
C ASP A 23 -15.07 -15.34 -16.28
N VAL A 24 -14.14 -14.54 -16.79
CA VAL A 24 -13.14 -13.87 -15.98
C VAL A 24 -13.75 -12.60 -15.39
N CYS A 25 -13.93 -12.58 -14.08
CA CYS A 25 -14.50 -11.43 -13.37
C CYS A 25 -13.56 -10.22 -13.29
N LEU A 26 -12.32 -10.36 -13.71
CA LEU A 26 -11.36 -9.26 -13.78
C LEU A 26 -11.44 -8.59 -15.15
N THR A 27 -12.01 -7.39 -15.20
CA THR A 27 -12.13 -6.62 -16.45
C THR A 27 -10.79 -6.02 -16.88
N SER A 28 -10.67 -5.68 -18.17
CA SER A 28 -9.49 -4.99 -18.71
C SER A 28 -9.31 -3.58 -18.07
N GLN A 29 -10.42 -2.93 -17.69
CA GLN A 29 -10.41 -1.65 -17.02
C GLN A 29 -9.77 -1.78 -15.63
N MET A 30 -10.23 -2.74 -14.82
CA MET A 30 -9.65 -3.01 -13.50
C MET A 30 -8.18 -3.43 -13.59
N ALA A 31 -7.80 -4.23 -14.60
CA ALA A 31 -6.41 -4.60 -14.83
C ALA A 31 -5.53 -3.38 -15.14
N SER A 32 -6.03 -2.45 -15.95
CA SER A 32 -5.33 -1.19 -16.27
C SER A 32 -5.19 -0.28 -15.04
N ALA A 33 -6.22 -0.24 -14.19
CA ALA A 33 -6.19 0.51 -12.94
C ALA A 33 -5.11 -0.03 -11.97
N ILE A 34 -5.02 -1.36 -11.79
CA ILE A 34 -3.98 -2.00 -10.97
C ILE A 34 -2.58 -1.70 -11.53
N GLU A 35 -2.40 -1.73 -12.86
CA GLU A 35 -1.13 -1.33 -13.50
C GLU A 35 -0.78 0.13 -13.21
N LEU A 36 -1.76 1.04 -13.29
CA LEU A 36 -1.56 2.46 -13.01
C LEU A 36 -1.16 2.67 -11.56
N TRP A 37 -1.91 2.11 -10.60
CA TRP A 37 -1.62 2.25 -9.17
C TRP A 37 -0.25 1.69 -8.81
N THR A 38 0.12 0.54 -9.40
CA THR A 38 1.45 -0.04 -9.24
C THR A 38 2.54 0.89 -9.74
N ALA A 39 2.37 1.46 -10.94
CA ALA A 39 3.33 2.39 -11.53
C ALA A 39 3.45 3.69 -10.71
N MET A 40 2.34 4.19 -10.16
CA MET A 40 2.33 5.35 -9.27
C MET A 40 3.12 5.10 -7.99
N TYR A 41 2.88 3.95 -7.34
CA TYR A 41 3.60 3.56 -6.12
C TYR A 41 5.11 3.38 -6.37
N GLU A 42 5.47 2.75 -7.48
CA GLU A 42 6.86 2.49 -7.88
C GLU A 42 7.58 3.70 -8.47
N ASN A 43 6.93 4.88 -8.47
CA ASN A 43 7.47 6.11 -9.03
C ASN A 43 7.80 6.04 -10.54
N HIS A 44 6.93 5.34 -11.28
CA HIS A 44 6.98 5.16 -12.73
C HIS A 44 5.64 5.51 -13.40
N ALA A 45 4.85 6.39 -12.78
CA ALA A 45 3.58 6.84 -13.34
C ALA A 45 3.75 7.39 -14.77
N PRO A 46 2.74 7.23 -15.65
CA PRO A 46 2.87 7.60 -17.07
C PRO A 46 3.22 9.07 -17.33
N TRP A 47 2.86 9.98 -16.41
CA TRP A 47 3.17 11.41 -16.50
C TRP A 47 4.55 11.78 -15.97
N VAL A 48 5.21 10.88 -15.22
CA VAL A 48 6.53 11.14 -14.63
C VAL A 48 7.61 11.00 -15.70
N ASP A 49 8.14 12.15 -16.09
CA ASP A 49 9.36 12.26 -16.90
C ASP A 49 10.40 13.01 -16.07
N ARG A 50 11.39 12.31 -15.55
CA ARG A 50 12.43 12.86 -14.65
C ARG A 50 13.10 14.14 -15.18
N LYS A 51 12.95 14.46 -16.46
CA LYS A 51 13.48 15.69 -17.07
C LYS A 51 12.50 16.85 -16.97
N LYS A 52 11.19 16.59 -17.09
CA LYS A 52 10.16 17.62 -17.16
C LYS A 52 9.21 17.59 -15.96
N VAL A 53 8.72 16.39 -15.61
CA VAL A 53 7.81 16.18 -14.49
C VAL A 53 8.49 15.28 -13.47
N LYS A 54 8.81 15.86 -12.31
CA LYS A 54 9.38 15.15 -11.15
C LYS A 54 8.24 14.68 -10.27
N SER A 55 8.36 13.49 -9.71
CA SER A 55 7.37 13.01 -8.76
C SER A 55 7.72 13.43 -7.32
N ALA A 56 6.70 13.85 -6.58
CA ALA A 56 6.78 14.09 -5.14
C ALA A 56 6.58 12.79 -4.32
N GLN A 57 6.39 11.63 -4.96
CA GLN A 57 6.18 10.31 -4.34
C GLN A 57 4.98 10.24 -3.39
N ILE A 58 3.95 11.03 -3.66
CA ILE A 58 2.73 11.11 -2.85
C ILE A 58 2.04 9.75 -2.69
N PRO A 59 1.90 8.88 -3.73
CA PRO A 59 1.28 7.57 -3.58
C PRO A 59 1.94 6.68 -2.53
N ALA A 60 3.27 6.63 -2.50
CA ALA A 60 4.01 5.86 -1.51
C ALA A 60 3.81 6.43 -0.09
N ALA A 61 3.80 7.75 0.06
CA ALA A 61 3.55 8.41 1.34
C ALA A 61 2.14 8.09 1.88
N ILE A 62 1.11 8.13 1.02
CA ILE A 62 -0.28 7.79 1.39
C ILE A 62 -0.38 6.33 1.84
N ALA A 63 0.12 5.39 1.03
CA ALA A 63 0.04 3.96 1.35
C ALA A 63 0.80 3.61 2.63
N SER A 64 1.98 4.20 2.83
CA SER A 64 2.80 4.01 4.02
C SER A 64 2.13 4.55 5.27
N GLU A 65 1.52 5.74 5.19
CA GLU A 65 0.82 6.35 6.34
C GLU A 65 -0.42 5.54 6.74
N ILE A 66 -1.23 5.10 5.78
CA ILE A 66 -2.40 4.27 6.07
C ILE A 66 -1.97 2.91 6.67
N ALA A 67 -0.96 2.25 6.08
CA ALA A 67 -0.44 1.00 6.63
C ALA A 67 0.11 1.18 8.07
N ARG A 68 0.76 2.32 8.33
CA ARG A 68 1.24 2.68 9.67
C ARG A 68 0.09 2.81 10.65
N LEU A 69 -0.94 3.60 10.29
CA LEU A 69 -2.10 3.81 11.16
C LEU A 69 -2.86 2.52 11.45
N VAL A 70 -3.01 1.64 10.44
CA VAL A 70 -3.71 0.36 10.56
C VAL A 70 -2.97 -0.64 11.46
N THR A 71 -1.64 -0.65 11.45
CA THR A 71 -0.84 -1.71 12.09
C THR A 71 -0.04 -1.28 13.31
N LEU A 72 -0.07 0.02 13.68
CA LEU A 72 0.86 0.56 14.67
C LEU A 72 0.67 -0.03 16.06
N GLU A 73 -0.57 -0.13 16.52
CA GLU A 73 -0.94 -0.59 17.87
C GLU A 73 -1.66 -1.94 17.84
N MET A 74 -1.62 -2.61 16.67
CA MET A 74 -2.23 -3.93 16.51
C MET A 74 -1.50 -4.97 17.34
N GLN A 75 -2.26 -5.66 18.19
CA GLN A 75 -1.84 -6.89 18.86
C GLN A 75 -2.76 -8.03 18.43
N SER A 76 -2.19 -9.17 18.11
CA SER A 76 -2.96 -10.35 17.72
C SER A 76 -2.27 -11.61 18.23
N GLU A 77 -3.08 -12.52 18.74
CA GLU A 77 -2.63 -13.77 19.33
C GLU A 77 -3.60 -14.91 19.01
N ILE A 78 -3.05 -16.12 18.87
CA ILE A 78 -3.83 -17.34 18.69
C ILE A 78 -3.76 -18.12 19.99
N THR A 79 -4.93 -18.36 20.60
CA THR A 79 -5.10 -19.06 21.86
C THR A 79 -6.04 -20.26 21.69
N GLY A 80 -6.04 -21.21 22.63
CA GLY A 80 -6.91 -22.39 22.61
C GLY A 80 -6.18 -23.69 22.92
N GLY A 81 -6.54 -24.75 22.19
CA GLY A 81 -6.01 -26.08 22.39
C GLY A 81 -4.55 -26.28 21.96
N GLU A 82 -4.15 -27.55 21.84
CA GLU A 82 -2.75 -27.95 21.55
C GLU A 82 -2.23 -27.36 20.20
N ALA A 83 -3.11 -27.24 19.20
CA ALA A 83 -2.77 -26.67 17.90
C ALA A 83 -2.43 -25.18 17.98
N ALA A 84 -3.06 -24.42 18.87
CA ALA A 84 -2.92 -22.98 18.98
C ALA A 84 -1.49 -22.54 19.28
N ALA A 85 -0.76 -23.25 20.13
CA ALA A 85 0.63 -22.91 20.49
C ALA A 85 1.56 -22.93 19.25
N TYR A 86 1.45 -23.95 18.41
CA TYR A 86 2.23 -24.04 17.15
C TYR A 86 1.81 -22.95 16.17
N LEU A 87 0.51 -22.77 15.96
CA LEU A 87 -0.01 -21.75 15.05
C LEU A 87 0.41 -20.36 15.49
N ASN A 88 0.31 -20.04 16.79
CA ASN A 88 0.72 -18.74 17.31
C ASN A 88 2.21 -18.48 17.11
N GLN A 89 3.06 -19.47 17.38
CA GLN A 89 4.50 -19.35 17.16
C GLN A 89 4.83 -19.02 15.69
N GLU A 90 4.22 -19.72 14.74
CA GLU A 90 4.45 -19.50 13.31
C GLU A 90 3.83 -18.18 12.84
N TYR A 91 2.66 -17.81 13.36
CA TYR A 91 1.96 -16.55 13.07
C TYR A 91 2.77 -15.34 13.53
N GLN A 92 3.23 -15.31 14.79
CA GLN A 92 4.06 -14.22 15.31
C GLN A 92 5.34 -14.04 14.50
N ARG A 93 6.03 -15.15 14.22
CA ARG A 93 7.34 -15.11 13.57
C ARG A 93 7.29 -14.82 12.07
N LYS A 94 6.27 -15.32 11.36
CA LYS A 94 6.24 -15.30 9.88
C LYS A 94 5.22 -14.33 9.30
N VAL A 95 4.27 -13.88 10.11
CA VAL A 95 3.20 -12.99 9.65
C VAL A 95 3.36 -11.61 10.26
N LEU A 96 3.27 -11.49 11.58
CA LEU A 96 3.20 -10.17 12.23
C LEU A 96 4.48 -9.35 12.08
N LEU A 97 5.64 -9.99 12.03
CA LEU A 97 6.94 -9.30 11.94
C LEU A 97 7.05 -8.36 10.73
N ASP A 98 6.57 -8.80 9.58
CA ASP A 98 6.68 -8.07 8.31
C ASP A 98 5.32 -7.50 7.82
N LEU A 99 4.25 -7.67 8.60
CA LEU A 99 2.87 -7.41 8.18
C LEU A 99 2.68 -5.98 7.64
N ARG A 100 3.19 -4.96 8.35
CA ARG A 100 3.06 -3.55 7.95
C ARG A 100 3.53 -3.29 6.53
N ARG A 101 4.70 -3.81 6.17
CA ARG A 101 5.28 -3.65 4.83
C ARG A 101 4.37 -4.22 3.75
N TYR A 102 3.79 -5.38 4.00
CA TYR A 102 2.90 -6.01 3.03
C TYR A 102 1.52 -5.36 2.99
N VAL A 103 1.00 -4.88 4.14
CA VAL A 103 -0.23 -4.07 4.18
C VAL A 103 -0.06 -2.78 3.37
N GLU A 104 1.12 -2.15 3.41
CA GLU A 104 1.44 -0.98 2.57
C GLU A 104 1.29 -1.31 1.07
N TYR A 105 1.83 -2.46 0.61
CA TYR A 105 1.63 -2.90 -0.78
C TYR A 105 0.17 -3.21 -1.10
N GLY A 106 -0.57 -3.78 -0.14
CA GLY A 106 -2.01 -4.00 -0.26
C GLY A 106 -2.79 -2.69 -0.39
N CYS A 107 -2.49 -1.71 0.43
CA CYS A 107 -3.06 -0.35 0.35
C CYS A 107 -2.74 0.31 -1.00
N ALA A 108 -1.51 0.19 -1.47
CA ALA A 108 -1.09 0.78 -2.73
C ALA A 108 -1.77 0.15 -3.96
N LYS A 109 -1.96 -1.17 -3.97
CA LYS A 109 -2.43 -1.92 -5.15
C LYS A 109 -3.88 -2.41 -5.04
N GLY A 110 -4.57 -2.06 -3.94
CA GLY A 110 -5.98 -2.41 -3.71
C GLY A 110 -6.20 -3.72 -2.96
N GLY A 111 -5.19 -4.58 -2.83
CA GLY A 111 -5.31 -5.84 -2.10
C GLY A 111 -4.01 -6.61 -1.94
N LEU A 112 -4.04 -7.56 -1.02
CA LEU A 112 -2.93 -8.44 -0.69
C LEU A 112 -3.45 -9.84 -0.36
N ILE A 113 -2.84 -10.86 -0.92
CA ILE A 113 -3.13 -12.24 -0.58
C ILE A 113 -2.06 -12.78 0.37
N LEU A 114 -2.51 -13.39 1.47
CA LEU A 114 -1.67 -14.08 2.43
C LEU A 114 -1.88 -15.59 2.22
N LYS A 115 -0.96 -16.25 1.53
CA LYS A 115 -1.07 -17.65 1.12
C LYS A 115 -0.09 -18.52 1.90
N PRO A 116 -0.54 -19.36 2.84
CA PRO A 116 0.31 -20.32 3.52
C PRO A 116 0.60 -21.52 2.62
N TYR A 117 1.77 -22.10 2.77
CA TYR A 117 2.19 -23.31 2.07
C TYR A 117 3.21 -24.08 2.91
N MET A 118 3.37 -25.39 2.60
CA MET A 118 4.33 -26.23 3.30
C MET A 118 5.68 -26.26 2.61
N THR A 119 6.73 -26.20 3.41
CA THR A 119 8.13 -26.38 3.00
C THR A 119 8.75 -27.55 3.76
N LYS A 120 9.96 -27.98 3.38
CA LYS A 120 10.73 -28.99 4.14
C LYS A 120 11.00 -28.59 5.59
N THR A 121 10.99 -27.29 5.89
CA THR A 121 11.27 -26.75 7.23
C THR A 121 10.01 -26.39 8.02
N GLY A 122 8.82 -26.70 7.50
CA GLY A 122 7.52 -26.39 8.10
C GLY A 122 6.70 -25.38 7.31
N LEU A 123 5.72 -24.80 7.97
CA LEU A 123 4.80 -23.82 7.38
C LEU A 123 5.53 -22.52 6.94
N ALA A 124 5.17 -21.99 5.79
CA ALA A 124 5.60 -20.68 5.31
C ALA A 124 4.40 -19.90 4.79
N VAL A 125 4.54 -18.57 4.69
CA VAL A 125 3.50 -17.69 4.15
C VAL A 125 4.09 -16.88 2.99
N GLN A 126 3.42 -16.92 1.85
CA GLN A 126 3.70 -16.09 0.69
C GLN A 126 2.74 -14.92 0.65
N TYR A 127 3.28 -13.73 0.46
CA TYR A 127 2.50 -12.50 0.27
C TYR A 127 2.43 -12.19 -1.22
N VAL A 128 1.24 -12.37 -1.80
CA VAL A 128 1.00 -12.13 -3.23
C VAL A 128 0.30 -10.79 -3.40
N GLN A 129 0.92 -9.89 -4.16
CA GLN A 129 0.38 -8.58 -4.44
C GLN A 129 -0.69 -8.65 -5.54
N ALA A 130 -1.54 -7.64 -5.62
CA ALA A 130 -2.67 -7.63 -6.57
C ALA A 130 -2.25 -7.77 -8.03
N ASP A 131 -1.06 -7.32 -8.42
CA ASP A 131 -0.50 -7.45 -9.77
C ASP A 131 0.05 -8.85 -10.13
N SER A 132 -0.08 -9.81 -9.22
CA SER A 132 0.30 -11.21 -9.41
C SER A 132 -0.83 -12.18 -9.07
N PHE A 133 -2.05 -11.65 -8.92
CA PHE A 133 -3.24 -12.37 -8.52
C PHE A 133 -4.40 -12.10 -9.49
N PHE A 134 -4.98 -13.15 -10.04
CA PHE A 134 -6.03 -13.11 -11.04
C PHE A 134 -7.25 -13.89 -10.53
N PRO A 135 -8.21 -13.24 -9.88
CA PRO A 135 -9.48 -13.86 -9.54
C PRO A 135 -10.30 -14.10 -10.80
N LEU A 136 -10.91 -15.27 -10.88
CA LEU A 136 -11.66 -15.71 -12.07
C LEU A 136 -13.16 -15.80 -11.78
N SER A 137 -13.54 -16.32 -10.61
CA SER A 137 -14.94 -16.41 -10.25
C SER A 137 -15.17 -16.16 -8.76
N PHE A 138 -16.37 -15.66 -8.45
CA PHE A 138 -16.83 -15.35 -7.10
C PHE A 138 -18.21 -15.97 -6.89
N ASP A 139 -18.57 -16.21 -5.63
CA ASP A 139 -19.95 -16.46 -5.24
C ASP A 139 -20.73 -15.15 -5.00
N ASP A 140 -22.02 -15.26 -4.72
CA ASP A 140 -22.90 -14.12 -4.44
C ASP A 140 -22.49 -13.31 -3.21
N SER A 141 -21.65 -13.87 -2.33
CA SER A 141 -21.09 -13.20 -1.16
C SER A 141 -19.77 -12.45 -1.47
N GLY A 142 -19.26 -12.56 -2.70
CA GLY A 142 -17.97 -12.02 -3.12
C GLY A 142 -16.77 -12.86 -2.68
N ARG A 143 -16.99 -14.12 -2.25
CA ARG A 143 -15.92 -15.07 -1.93
C ARG A 143 -15.34 -15.64 -3.22
N ILE A 144 -14.02 -15.71 -3.30
CA ILE A 144 -13.30 -16.22 -4.47
C ILE A 144 -13.48 -17.75 -4.54
N LEU A 145 -14.01 -18.23 -5.67
CA LEU A 145 -14.16 -19.66 -5.96
C LEU A 145 -13.04 -20.19 -6.87
N GLN A 146 -12.52 -19.32 -7.75
CA GLN A 146 -11.42 -19.68 -8.63
C GLN A 146 -10.47 -18.50 -8.81
N CYS A 147 -9.17 -18.78 -8.78
CA CYS A 147 -8.14 -17.78 -9.01
C CYS A 147 -6.85 -18.38 -9.57
N VAL A 148 -6.00 -17.51 -10.12
CA VAL A 148 -4.66 -17.84 -10.58
C VAL A 148 -3.63 -16.95 -9.87
N PHE A 149 -2.60 -17.59 -9.36
CA PHE A 149 -1.39 -16.91 -8.89
C PHE A 149 -0.30 -17.03 -9.95
N THR A 150 0.40 -15.95 -10.20
CA THR A 150 1.51 -15.94 -11.14
C THR A 150 2.83 -15.70 -10.43
N GLU A 151 3.83 -16.48 -10.79
CA GLU A 151 5.20 -16.28 -10.36
C GLU A 151 6.11 -16.24 -11.59
N GLN A 152 6.90 -15.18 -11.72
CA GLN A 152 7.77 -15.00 -12.86
C GLN A 152 9.21 -14.74 -12.43
N PHE A 153 10.18 -15.38 -13.10
CA PHE A 153 11.59 -15.04 -12.93
C PHE A 153 12.35 -15.17 -14.24
N ARG A 154 13.49 -14.51 -14.34
CA ARG A 154 14.36 -14.52 -15.50
C ARG A 154 15.66 -15.30 -15.20
N LYS A 155 16.05 -16.22 -16.08
CA LYS A 155 17.34 -16.93 -16.05
C LYS A 155 18.01 -16.77 -17.43
N GLY A 156 18.99 -15.92 -17.53
CA GLY A 156 19.63 -15.53 -18.80
C GLY A 156 18.65 -14.79 -19.71
N LYS A 157 18.46 -15.31 -20.93
CA LYS A 157 17.52 -14.75 -21.92
C LYS A 157 16.09 -15.33 -21.80
N LYS A 158 15.90 -16.33 -20.94
CA LYS A 158 14.61 -17.00 -20.76
C LYS A 158 13.86 -16.43 -19.58
N ILE A 159 12.55 -16.29 -19.75
CA ILE A 159 11.59 -15.89 -18.74
C ILE A 159 10.75 -17.11 -18.45
N TYR A 160 10.72 -17.52 -17.18
CA TYR A 160 9.93 -18.63 -16.69
C TYR A 160 8.74 -18.06 -15.94
N THR A 161 7.54 -18.54 -16.28
CA THR A 161 6.29 -18.14 -15.65
C THR A 161 5.56 -19.36 -15.15
N ARG A 162 5.22 -19.40 -13.88
CA ARG A 162 4.34 -20.41 -13.28
C ARG A 162 2.95 -19.82 -13.11
N LEU A 163 1.95 -20.56 -13.52
CA LEU A 163 0.54 -20.34 -13.23
C LEU A 163 0.09 -21.38 -12.23
N GLU A 164 -0.34 -20.94 -11.06
CA GLU A 164 -0.90 -21.79 -10.01
C GLU A 164 -2.40 -21.51 -9.93
N VAL A 165 -3.22 -22.41 -10.42
CA VAL A 165 -4.68 -22.29 -10.50
C VAL A 165 -5.28 -22.97 -9.28
N HIS A 166 -6.11 -22.23 -8.54
CA HIS A 166 -6.90 -22.76 -7.43
C HIS A 166 -8.38 -22.73 -7.80
N THR A 167 -9.07 -23.84 -7.62
CA THR A 167 -10.50 -23.97 -7.91
C THR A 167 -11.19 -24.68 -6.75
N LEU A 168 -12.23 -24.07 -6.19
CA LEU A 168 -13.10 -24.68 -5.19
C LEU A 168 -14.37 -25.19 -5.87
N ARG A 169 -14.63 -26.50 -5.77
CA ARG A 169 -15.85 -27.14 -6.27
C ARG A 169 -16.26 -28.27 -5.31
N ASN A 170 -17.51 -28.27 -4.87
CA ASN A 170 -18.08 -29.34 -4.03
C ASN A 170 -17.23 -29.65 -2.79
N ASP A 171 -16.80 -28.64 -2.05
CA ASP A 171 -15.91 -28.73 -0.86
C ASP A 171 -14.55 -29.41 -1.13
N MET A 172 -14.13 -29.39 -2.38
CA MET A 172 -12.80 -29.82 -2.81
C MET A 172 -12.06 -28.67 -3.46
N ILE A 173 -10.82 -28.48 -3.06
CA ILE A 173 -9.90 -27.55 -3.66
C ILE A 173 -9.01 -28.31 -4.66
N HIS A 174 -9.02 -27.86 -5.90
CA HIS A 174 -8.12 -28.35 -6.94
C HIS A 174 -7.05 -27.30 -7.19
N ILE A 175 -5.79 -27.68 -7.08
CA ILE A 175 -4.63 -26.83 -7.33
C ILE A 175 -3.88 -27.43 -8.52
N THR A 176 -3.68 -26.63 -9.57
CA THR A 176 -2.93 -27.06 -10.77
C THR A 176 -1.77 -26.10 -11.01
N ASN A 177 -0.57 -26.64 -11.22
CA ASN A 177 0.63 -25.89 -11.55
C ASN A 177 1.01 -26.09 -13.01
N ARG A 178 1.09 -24.99 -13.77
CA ARG A 178 1.56 -24.99 -15.17
C ARG A 178 2.73 -24.05 -15.32
N VAL A 179 3.73 -24.43 -16.07
CA VAL A 179 4.97 -23.67 -16.25
C VAL A 179 5.22 -23.39 -17.72
N PHE A 180 5.57 -22.15 -17.99
CA PHE A 180 5.82 -21.64 -19.34
C PHE A 180 7.20 -21.02 -19.44
N VAL A 181 7.82 -21.12 -20.62
CA VAL A 181 9.10 -20.48 -20.92
C VAL A 181 9.00 -19.63 -22.18
N ALA A 182 9.40 -18.38 -22.05
CA ALA A 182 9.46 -17.41 -23.15
C ALA A 182 10.85 -16.78 -23.26
N THR A 183 11.12 -16.18 -24.42
CA THR A 183 12.34 -15.38 -24.66
C THR A 183 12.05 -13.89 -24.77
N ASN A 184 10.78 -13.50 -24.66
CA ASN A 184 10.30 -12.12 -24.72
C ASN A 184 9.23 -11.87 -23.65
N ASP A 185 8.90 -10.61 -23.40
CA ASP A 185 7.92 -10.17 -22.39
C ASP A 185 6.49 -10.03 -22.95
N TYR A 186 6.22 -10.55 -24.16
CA TYR A 186 4.94 -10.35 -24.85
C TYR A 186 4.03 -11.58 -24.83
N SER A 187 4.56 -12.77 -24.55
CA SER A 187 3.83 -14.02 -24.48
C SER A 187 4.34 -14.90 -23.36
N LEU A 188 3.53 -15.83 -22.88
CA LEU A 188 3.97 -16.87 -21.95
C LEU A 188 4.95 -17.86 -22.58
N GLY A 189 4.89 -18.01 -23.89
CA GLY A 189 5.75 -18.92 -24.64
C GLY A 189 5.25 -20.35 -24.64
N THR A 190 6.18 -21.30 -24.54
CA THR A 190 5.88 -22.74 -24.61
C THR A 190 5.71 -23.32 -23.23
N GLU A 191 4.70 -24.16 -23.05
CA GLU A 191 4.50 -24.93 -21.83
C GLU A 191 5.58 -26.00 -21.67
N ILE A 192 6.08 -26.18 -20.46
CA ILE A 192 7.11 -27.15 -20.09
C ILE A 192 6.73 -27.87 -18.80
N GLU A 193 7.31 -29.02 -18.57
CA GLU A 193 7.15 -29.78 -17.34
C GLU A 193 7.57 -28.99 -16.10
N VAL A 194 6.75 -29.01 -15.04
CA VAL A 194 7.04 -28.33 -13.76
C VAL A 194 8.38 -28.78 -13.19
N SER A 195 8.66 -30.08 -13.27
CA SER A 195 9.89 -30.73 -12.79
C SER A 195 11.15 -30.28 -13.54
N SER A 196 11.02 -29.72 -14.75
CA SER A 196 12.16 -29.25 -15.54
C SER A 196 12.79 -27.94 -15.06
N VAL A 197 12.15 -27.27 -14.09
CA VAL A 197 12.61 -25.99 -13.53
C VAL A 197 13.05 -26.19 -12.11
N ASP A 198 14.35 -26.06 -11.81
CA ASP A 198 14.95 -26.31 -10.48
C ASP A 198 14.15 -25.69 -9.32
N ARG A 199 13.68 -24.45 -9.52
CA ARG A 199 12.94 -23.69 -8.50
C ARG A 199 11.59 -24.32 -8.14
N TRP A 200 10.97 -25.03 -9.08
CA TRP A 200 9.64 -25.62 -8.95
C TRP A 200 9.64 -27.14 -9.06
N SER A 201 10.80 -27.77 -9.14
CA SER A 201 10.95 -29.21 -9.38
C SER A 201 10.30 -30.09 -8.32
N GLU A 202 10.09 -29.57 -7.11
CA GLU A 202 9.45 -30.29 -5.99
C GLU A 202 7.93 -30.05 -5.93
N LEU A 203 7.38 -29.17 -6.78
CA LEU A 203 5.95 -28.91 -6.81
C LEU A 203 5.19 -30.04 -7.50
N VAL A 204 4.05 -30.40 -6.95
CA VAL A 204 3.13 -31.36 -7.56
C VAL A 204 2.35 -30.65 -8.67
N PRO A 205 2.29 -31.21 -9.89
CA PRO A 205 1.54 -30.60 -10.99
C PRO A 205 0.05 -30.42 -10.67
N GLU A 206 -0.57 -31.42 -10.02
CA GLU A 206 -1.98 -31.40 -9.65
C GLU A 206 -2.15 -31.90 -8.22
N LEU A 207 -2.96 -31.21 -7.43
CA LEU A 207 -3.28 -31.55 -6.06
C LEU A 207 -4.77 -31.33 -5.80
N SER A 208 -5.42 -32.32 -5.17
CA SER A 208 -6.80 -32.19 -4.74
C SER A 208 -6.88 -32.33 -3.22
N LEU A 209 -7.54 -31.37 -2.57
CA LEU A 209 -7.69 -31.30 -1.11
C LEU A 209 -9.18 -31.30 -0.77
N ALA A 210 -9.60 -32.21 0.10
CA ALA A 210 -10.96 -32.30 0.60
C ALA A 210 -11.09 -31.70 2.00
N GLY A 211 -12.29 -31.25 2.35
CA GLY A 211 -12.61 -30.82 3.73
C GLY A 211 -12.41 -29.33 3.98
N SER A 212 -12.40 -28.50 2.94
CA SER A 212 -12.43 -27.05 3.08
C SER A 212 -13.59 -26.45 2.29
N ASP A 213 -14.31 -25.55 2.91
CA ASP A 213 -15.42 -24.78 2.34
C ASP A 213 -14.95 -23.49 1.63
N ARG A 214 -13.63 -23.22 1.66
CA ARG A 214 -13.01 -22.02 1.10
C ARG A 214 -11.62 -22.28 0.57
N LEU A 215 -11.11 -21.40 -0.30
CA LEU A 215 -9.70 -21.44 -0.74
C LEU A 215 -8.76 -21.13 0.43
N LEU A 216 -7.58 -21.75 0.41
CA LEU A 216 -6.63 -21.73 1.54
C LEU A 216 -5.69 -20.50 1.49
N PHE A 217 -6.26 -19.31 1.60
CA PHE A 217 -5.52 -18.06 1.74
C PHE A 217 -6.40 -16.98 2.39
N GLY A 218 -5.78 -15.98 3.01
CA GLY A 218 -6.46 -14.76 3.43
C GLY A 218 -6.37 -13.70 2.34
N TYR A 219 -7.46 -12.97 2.10
CA TYR A 219 -7.48 -11.85 1.16
C TYR A 219 -7.77 -10.54 1.88
N PHE A 220 -6.71 -9.76 2.11
CA PHE A 220 -6.85 -8.36 2.52
C PHE A 220 -7.25 -7.51 1.32
N LYS A 221 -8.41 -6.90 1.42
CA LYS A 221 -9.01 -6.03 0.42
C LYS A 221 -9.23 -4.64 1.04
N VAL A 222 -8.77 -3.58 0.40
CA VAL A 222 -9.04 -2.21 0.85
C VAL A 222 -10.56 -1.98 0.85
N PRO A 223 -11.16 -1.53 1.98
CA PRO A 223 -12.61 -1.46 2.15
C PRO A 223 -13.20 -0.18 1.53
N MET A 224 -12.91 0.06 0.26
CA MET A 224 -13.46 1.16 -0.52
C MET A 224 -14.36 0.61 -1.62
N ALA A 225 -15.41 1.36 -1.97
CA ALA A 225 -16.22 1.04 -3.14
C ALA A 225 -15.35 1.16 -4.41
N ASN A 226 -15.42 0.13 -5.26
CA ASN A 226 -14.71 0.11 -6.52
C ASN A 226 -15.43 1.02 -7.53
N ALA A 227 -14.82 2.17 -7.82
CA ALA A 227 -15.33 3.13 -8.80
C ALA A 227 -14.82 2.84 -10.23
N GLU A 228 -13.77 2.01 -10.37
CA GLU A 228 -13.25 1.60 -11.66
C GLU A 228 -14.15 0.55 -12.33
N ASP A 229 -14.68 -0.35 -11.52
CA ASP A 229 -15.54 -1.44 -11.95
C ASP A 229 -16.50 -1.79 -10.82
N THR A 230 -17.74 -1.28 -10.90
CA THR A 230 -18.76 -1.42 -9.84
C THR A 230 -19.23 -2.85 -9.62
N ASP A 231 -19.08 -3.71 -10.63
CA ASP A 231 -19.49 -5.11 -10.57
C ASP A 231 -18.34 -6.01 -10.05
N SER A 232 -17.12 -5.48 -9.96
CA SER A 232 -15.97 -6.22 -9.46
C SER A 232 -15.92 -6.19 -7.93
N PRO A 233 -15.82 -7.35 -7.26
CA PRO A 233 -15.66 -7.44 -5.81
C PRO A 233 -14.22 -7.17 -5.34
N LEU A 234 -13.31 -6.80 -6.25
CA LEU A 234 -11.92 -6.49 -5.91
C LEU A 234 -11.79 -5.17 -5.16
N GLY A 235 -10.78 -5.09 -4.31
CA GLY A 235 -10.38 -3.85 -3.67
C GLY A 235 -9.68 -2.90 -4.63
N VAL A 236 -9.71 -1.62 -4.30
CA VAL A 236 -9.06 -0.54 -5.05
C VAL A 236 -7.96 0.10 -4.23
N SER A 237 -7.00 0.74 -4.89
CA SER A 237 -5.95 1.49 -4.21
C SER A 237 -6.53 2.57 -3.30
N VAL A 238 -5.90 2.81 -2.15
CA VAL A 238 -6.27 3.88 -1.21
C VAL A 238 -6.23 5.27 -1.84
N TYR A 239 -5.52 5.43 -2.95
CA TYR A 239 -5.45 6.67 -3.73
C TYR A 239 -6.12 6.58 -5.11
N SER A 240 -6.94 5.55 -5.36
CA SER A 240 -7.64 5.36 -6.64
C SER A 240 -8.53 6.54 -7.05
N ARG A 241 -9.02 7.32 -6.07
CA ARG A 241 -9.85 8.51 -6.30
C ARG A 241 -9.04 9.81 -6.44
N ALA A 242 -7.72 9.72 -6.39
CA ALA A 242 -6.82 10.88 -6.38
C ALA A 242 -5.74 10.82 -7.46
N ASP A 243 -5.82 9.91 -8.41
CA ASP A 243 -4.81 9.71 -9.45
C ASP A 243 -4.55 10.96 -10.30
N GLU A 244 -5.61 11.61 -10.80
CA GLU A 244 -5.51 12.88 -11.52
C GLU A 244 -4.98 14.03 -10.62
N LEU A 245 -5.44 14.08 -9.37
CA LEU A 245 -4.98 15.09 -8.41
C LEU A 245 -3.49 14.93 -8.09
N ILE A 246 -3.01 13.69 -8.04
CA ILE A 246 -1.58 13.36 -7.82
C ILE A 246 -0.76 13.74 -9.06
N ALA A 247 -1.27 13.48 -10.27
CA ALA A 247 -0.61 13.90 -11.51
C ALA A 247 -0.44 15.43 -11.55
N GLU A 248 -1.48 16.19 -11.20
CA GLU A 248 -1.40 17.64 -11.08
C GLU A 248 -0.43 18.10 -9.98
N ALA A 249 -0.40 17.40 -8.83
CA ALA A 249 0.52 17.73 -7.74
C ALA A 249 1.98 17.54 -8.17
N ASP A 250 2.32 16.48 -8.90
CA ASP A 250 3.65 16.27 -9.47
C ASP A 250 4.03 17.38 -10.46
N GLN A 251 3.07 17.84 -11.28
CA GLN A 251 3.29 18.97 -12.18
C GLN A 251 3.54 20.27 -11.40
N ARG A 252 2.76 20.55 -10.34
CA ARG A 252 2.97 21.73 -9.48
C ARG A 252 4.31 21.67 -8.76
N TYR A 253 4.68 20.52 -8.23
CA TYR A 253 5.99 20.30 -7.63
C TYR A 253 7.13 20.57 -8.62
N SER A 254 6.97 20.13 -9.86
CA SER A 254 7.94 20.38 -10.92
C SER A 254 8.07 21.87 -11.27
N ASN A 255 6.93 22.60 -11.25
CA ASN A 255 6.92 24.04 -11.47
C ASN A 255 7.62 24.79 -10.33
N ILE A 256 7.49 24.33 -9.09
CA ILE A 256 8.24 24.88 -7.95
C ILE A 256 9.75 24.66 -8.17
N CYS A 257 10.16 23.44 -8.51
CA CYS A 257 11.56 23.17 -8.83
C CYS A 257 12.09 24.06 -9.97
N TRP A 258 11.28 24.23 -11.01
CA TRP A 258 11.63 25.10 -12.15
C TRP A 258 11.76 26.58 -11.74
N GLU A 259 10.88 27.08 -10.87
CA GLU A 259 10.99 28.45 -10.35
C GLU A 259 12.31 28.66 -9.64
N TYR A 260 12.73 27.75 -8.76
CA TYR A 260 14.03 27.82 -8.08
C TYR A 260 15.22 27.71 -9.04
N GLU A 261 15.10 26.90 -10.08
CA GLU A 261 16.16 26.78 -11.11
C GLU A 261 16.20 28.03 -12.00
N GLY A 262 15.03 28.53 -12.40
CA GLY A 262 14.89 29.65 -13.34
C GLY A 262 15.25 31.01 -12.75
N THR A 263 14.98 31.21 -11.46
CA THR A 263 15.22 32.48 -10.75
C THR A 263 16.60 32.58 -10.12
N GLN A 264 17.51 31.62 -10.36
CA GLN A 264 18.86 31.70 -9.85
C GLN A 264 19.56 32.98 -10.33
N LEU A 265 20.21 33.68 -9.39
CA LEU A 265 21.04 34.84 -9.71
C LEU A 265 22.01 34.48 -10.85
N ALA A 266 21.96 35.24 -11.90
CA ALA A 266 22.85 35.07 -13.01
C ALA A 266 23.38 36.46 -13.50
N VAL A 267 24.60 36.47 -13.96
CA VAL A 267 25.21 37.61 -14.62
C VAL A 267 25.30 37.29 -16.11
N HIS A 268 24.54 38.01 -16.92
CA HIS A 268 24.64 37.91 -18.35
C HIS A 268 25.91 38.69 -18.78
N ILE A 269 26.84 38.00 -19.39
CA ILE A 269 28.11 38.58 -19.84
C ILE A 269 28.27 38.39 -21.34
N ALA A 270 28.64 39.45 -22.02
CA ALA A 270 28.96 39.37 -23.44
C ALA A 270 30.14 38.49 -23.70
N GLU A 271 30.07 37.66 -24.74
CA GLU A 271 31.12 36.73 -25.15
C GLU A 271 32.46 37.39 -25.35
N SER A 272 32.44 38.65 -25.86
CA SER A 272 33.63 39.47 -26.09
C SER A 272 34.39 39.88 -24.83
N LEU A 273 33.76 39.77 -23.65
CA LEU A 273 34.39 40.06 -22.35
C LEU A 273 35.00 38.84 -21.68
N LEU A 274 34.77 37.64 -22.20
CA LEU A 274 35.31 36.42 -21.68
C LEU A 274 36.63 36.04 -22.35
N LYS A 275 37.60 35.56 -21.58
CA LYS A 275 38.81 34.98 -22.13
C LYS A 275 38.49 33.59 -22.67
N TYR A 276 38.95 33.30 -23.89
CA TYR A 276 38.86 32.01 -24.49
C TYR A 276 40.15 31.23 -24.26
N ASN A 277 40.06 30.10 -23.58
CA ASN A 277 41.18 29.20 -23.34
C ASN A 277 41.24 28.21 -24.50
N THR A 278 42.25 28.37 -25.36
CA THR A 278 42.47 27.52 -26.54
C THR A 278 42.89 26.10 -26.19
N ASP A 279 43.54 25.89 -25.07
CA ASP A 279 44.04 24.58 -24.65
C ASP A 279 42.86 23.67 -24.14
N GLN A 280 41.88 24.30 -23.50
CA GLN A 280 40.70 23.61 -22.99
C GLN A 280 39.47 23.72 -23.92
N ASN A 281 39.57 24.48 -24.98
CA ASN A 281 38.51 24.80 -25.91
C ASN A 281 37.23 25.33 -25.20
N LYS A 282 37.42 26.20 -24.19
CA LYS A 282 36.35 26.74 -23.32
C LYS A 282 36.57 28.20 -22.97
N PHE A 283 35.48 28.91 -22.66
CA PHE A 283 35.56 30.25 -22.09
C PHE A 283 35.88 30.19 -20.59
N GLU A 284 36.79 31.05 -20.13
CA GLU A 284 37.09 31.22 -18.72
C GLU A 284 36.17 32.25 -18.09
N TYR A 285 35.52 31.85 -16.98
CA TYR A 285 34.64 32.73 -16.24
C TYR A 285 35.34 33.33 -15.01
N PRO A 286 35.02 34.62 -14.66
CA PRO A 286 35.64 35.26 -13.51
C PRO A 286 35.48 34.44 -12.23
N GLY A 287 36.61 34.19 -11.53
CA GLY A 287 36.66 33.47 -10.28
C GLY A 287 36.27 31.98 -10.33
N GLY A 288 36.24 31.38 -11.54
CA GLY A 288 35.87 29.95 -11.70
C GLY A 288 34.43 29.62 -11.42
N LYS A 289 33.52 30.63 -11.33
CA LYS A 289 32.11 30.48 -11.01
C LYS A 289 31.24 30.38 -12.26
N GLU A 290 31.44 29.33 -13.08
CA GLU A 290 30.65 29.12 -14.32
C GLU A 290 29.13 29.24 -14.11
N ARG A 291 28.62 28.73 -13.00
CA ARG A 291 27.17 28.71 -12.71
C ARG A 291 26.56 30.10 -12.55
N LEU A 292 27.35 31.11 -12.18
CA LEU A 292 26.90 32.48 -11.98
C LEU A 292 26.77 33.24 -13.31
N TYR A 293 27.51 32.84 -14.33
CA TYR A 293 27.61 33.59 -15.58
C TYR A 293 26.87 32.89 -16.71
N ARG A 294 25.99 33.68 -17.41
CA ARG A 294 25.33 33.21 -18.62
C ARG A 294 25.93 34.00 -19.81
N ARG A 295 26.57 33.27 -20.69
CA ARG A 295 27.15 33.87 -21.92
C ARG A 295 26.04 34.25 -22.87
N VAL A 296 26.09 35.49 -23.41
CA VAL A 296 25.14 36.00 -24.38
C VAL A 296 25.92 36.53 -25.60
N SER A 297 25.56 36.03 -26.78
CA SER A 297 26.09 36.54 -28.03
C SER A 297 25.16 37.71 -28.51
N TYR A 298 25.71 38.90 -28.55
CA TYR A 298 24.99 40.07 -29.13
C TYR A 298 25.33 40.20 -30.62
N ALA A 299 24.35 40.48 -31.46
CA ALA A 299 24.57 40.79 -32.85
C ALA A 299 25.37 42.11 -32.97
N THR A 300 26.38 42.10 -33.79
CA THR A 300 27.21 43.26 -34.12
C THR A 300 26.35 44.39 -34.65
N GLY A 301 26.12 45.44 -33.85
CA GLY A 301 25.27 46.57 -34.20
C GLY A 301 24.32 47.08 -33.11
N ALA A 302 24.19 46.39 -32.01
CA ALA A 302 23.38 46.84 -30.86
C ALA A 302 24.26 47.71 -29.93
N THR A 303 24.37 48.99 -30.21
CA THR A 303 25.24 49.94 -29.51
C THR A 303 24.77 50.39 -28.13
N ASP A 304 23.57 50.04 -27.69
CA ASP A 304 22.96 50.60 -26.46
C ASP A 304 22.66 49.56 -25.36
N LYS A 305 23.20 48.35 -25.44
CA LYS A 305 22.95 47.34 -24.37
C LYS A 305 24.15 47.21 -23.46
N PRO A 306 23.95 47.13 -22.13
CA PRO A 306 25.03 46.88 -21.18
C PRO A 306 25.70 45.57 -21.52
N PHE A 307 27.04 45.54 -21.53
CA PHE A 307 27.84 44.33 -21.75
C PHE A 307 27.73 43.31 -20.58
N ILE A 308 27.23 43.80 -19.44
CA ILE A 308 27.00 43.01 -18.25
C ILE A 308 25.63 43.39 -17.72
N ASP A 309 24.77 42.37 -17.52
CA ASP A 309 23.44 42.52 -16.95
C ASP A 309 23.25 41.52 -15.83
N VAL A 310 22.65 41.96 -14.72
CA VAL A 310 22.39 41.11 -13.54
C VAL A 310 20.96 40.65 -13.56
N PHE A 311 20.73 39.40 -13.80
CA PHE A 311 19.43 38.75 -13.74
C PHE A 311 19.16 38.28 -12.30
N SER A 312 18.27 38.95 -11.59
CA SER A 312 17.85 38.62 -10.22
C SER A 312 16.34 38.84 -10.06
N PRO A 313 15.51 37.96 -10.62
CA PRO A 313 14.06 38.10 -10.52
C PRO A 313 13.59 37.74 -9.10
N ALA A 314 12.44 38.28 -8.69
CA ALA A 314 11.77 37.90 -7.47
C ALA A 314 11.21 36.47 -7.59
N ILE A 315 11.42 35.65 -6.60
CA ILE A 315 10.89 34.29 -6.53
C ILE A 315 9.43 34.31 -6.07
N ARG A 316 8.55 33.56 -6.74
CA ARG A 316 7.11 33.44 -6.42
C ARG A 316 6.84 32.23 -5.53
N ASP A 317 7.77 31.86 -4.67
CA ASP A 317 7.75 30.64 -3.86
C ASP A 317 6.48 30.51 -3.00
N THR A 318 6.12 31.55 -2.23
CA THR A 318 4.95 31.53 -1.35
C THR A 318 3.65 31.20 -2.10
N ALA A 319 3.41 31.81 -3.26
CA ALA A 319 2.21 31.56 -4.05
C ALA A 319 2.19 30.13 -4.63
N LEU A 320 3.34 29.64 -5.07
CA LEU A 320 3.47 28.28 -5.61
C LEU A 320 3.31 27.21 -4.51
N PHE A 321 3.93 27.41 -3.35
CA PHE A 321 3.76 26.49 -2.21
C PHE A 321 2.32 26.51 -1.69
N ASN A 322 1.66 27.65 -1.60
CA ASN A 322 0.26 27.73 -1.21
C ASN A 322 -0.64 26.96 -2.19
N GLY A 323 -0.42 27.09 -3.50
CA GLY A 323 -1.14 26.32 -4.51
C GLY A 323 -0.87 24.81 -4.44
N PHE A 324 0.37 24.41 -4.19
CA PHE A 324 0.74 23.01 -3.99
C PHE A 324 0.12 22.45 -2.71
N ASN A 325 0.17 23.19 -1.61
CA ASN A 325 -0.42 22.80 -0.35
C ASN A 325 -1.96 22.65 -0.44
N ALA A 326 -2.63 23.54 -1.17
CA ALA A 326 -4.06 23.39 -1.44
C ALA A 326 -4.37 22.10 -2.23
N GLN A 327 -3.51 21.72 -3.18
CA GLN A 327 -3.64 20.45 -3.91
C GLN A 327 -3.47 19.24 -2.99
N LEU A 328 -2.47 19.24 -2.08
CA LEU A 328 -2.27 18.18 -1.12
C LEU A 328 -3.50 17.99 -0.21
N ARG A 329 -4.20 19.06 0.17
CA ARG A 329 -5.45 18.97 0.94
C ARG A 329 -6.59 18.27 0.17
N LEU A 330 -6.69 18.50 -1.14
CA LEU A 330 -7.67 17.78 -1.97
C LEU A 330 -7.33 16.29 -2.04
N ILE A 331 -6.04 15.94 -2.14
CA ILE A 331 -5.57 14.57 -2.13
C ILE A 331 -5.87 13.91 -0.77
N GLU A 332 -5.57 14.58 0.35
CA GLU A 332 -5.92 14.10 1.70
C GLU A 332 -7.41 13.81 1.82
N PHE A 333 -8.26 14.70 1.31
CA PHE A 333 -9.71 14.49 1.31
C PHE A 333 -10.11 13.25 0.51
N SER A 334 -9.59 13.08 -0.70
CA SER A 334 -9.92 11.97 -1.60
C SER A 334 -9.42 10.63 -1.10
N CYS A 335 -8.31 10.61 -0.33
CA CYS A 335 -7.69 9.42 0.24
C CYS A 335 -8.12 9.12 1.69
N ASN A 336 -9.14 9.79 2.22
CA ASN A 336 -9.62 9.67 3.60
C ASN A 336 -8.55 9.95 4.69
N LEU A 337 -7.53 10.73 4.35
CA LEU A 337 -6.52 11.17 5.32
C LEU A 337 -6.99 12.39 6.11
N ALA A 338 -6.48 12.53 7.31
CA ALA A 338 -6.67 13.75 8.08
C ALA A 338 -5.89 14.91 7.43
N TYR A 339 -6.47 16.10 7.47
CA TYR A 339 -5.78 17.29 6.98
C TYR A 339 -4.52 17.58 7.80
N GLY A 340 -3.43 17.90 7.11
CA GLY A 340 -2.12 18.10 7.71
C GLY A 340 -1.28 16.82 7.78
N THR A 341 -1.74 15.72 7.20
CA THR A 341 -0.96 14.50 7.05
C THR A 341 0.11 14.64 5.95
N LEU A 342 -0.28 15.20 4.81
CA LEU A 342 0.60 15.49 3.66
C LEU A 342 0.81 16.99 3.51
N SER A 343 -0.23 17.80 3.81
CA SER A 343 -0.21 19.26 3.71
C SER A 343 0.39 19.88 4.97
N ASP A 344 0.86 21.15 4.82
CA ASP A 344 1.38 21.92 5.95
C ASP A 344 0.25 22.22 6.96
N PRO A 345 0.32 21.72 8.20
CA PRO A 345 -0.69 21.97 9.22
C PRO A 345 -0.78 23.43 9.67
N GLN A 346 0.31 24.22 9.55
CA GLN A 346 0.34 25.62 9.97
C GLN A 346 -0.43 26.56 9.04
N ASN A 347 -0.64 26.17 7.78
CA ASN A 347 -1.42 26.92 6.79
C ASN A 347 -2.92 26.61 6.81
N VAL A 348 -3.40 26.00 7.89
CA VAL A 348 -4.80 25.60 8.00
C VAL A 348 -5.53 26.59 8.91
N ASP A 349 -6.12 27.65 8.32
CA ASP A 349 -7.17 28.44 8.98
C ASP A 349 -8.42 27.57 9.16
N LYS A 350 -8.38 26.63 10.11
CA LYS A 350 -9.51 25.75 10.37
C LYS A 350 -9.98 25.87 11.80
N THR A 351 -11.29 25.82 11.93
CA THR A 351 -11.91 25.72 13.26
C THR A 351 -11.58 24.37 13.89
N ALA A 352 -11.54 24.30 15.21
CA ALA A 352 -11.36 23.04 15.95
C ALA A 352 -12.34 21.96 15.49
N THR A 353 -13.56 22.36 15.11
CA THR A 353 -14.60 21.47 14.58
C THR A 353 -14.20 20.82 13.26
N GLU A 354 -13.61 21.55 12.33
CA GLU A 354 -13.17 21.01 11.03
C GLU A 354 -12.01 20.03 11.19
N ILE A 355 -11.10 20.29 12.11
CA ILE A 355 -10.00 19.37 12.45
C ILE A 355 -10.57 18.08 13.03
N LYS A 356 -11.53 18.18 13.96
CA LYS A 356 -12.19 17.03 14.59
C LYS A 356 -12.92 16.17 13.56
N VAL A 357 -13.70 16.77 12.64
CA VAL A 357 -14.39 16.05 11.56
C VAL A 357 -13.42 15.37 10.60
N SER A 358 -12.29 16.01 10.29
CA SER A 358 -11.24 15.42 9.45
C SER A 358 -10.58 14.21 10.11
N LYS A 359 -10.25 14.29 11.39
CA LYS A 359 -9.72 13.18 12.17
C LYS A 359 -10.73 12.02 12.26
N GLN A 360 -12.02 12.32 12.51
CA GLN A 360 -13.08 11.30 12.57
C GLN A 360 -13.22 10.52 11.26
N ARG A 361 -13.14 11.18 10.11
CA ARG A 361 -13.17 10.52 8.79
C ARG A 361 -11.99 9.56 8.62
N SER A 362 -10.79 10.01 8.94
CA SER A 362 -9.58 9.18 8.88
C SER A 362 -9.69 7.97 9.83
N TYR A 363 -10.18 8.19 11.04
CA TYR A 363 -10.44 7.14 12.02
C TYR A 363 -11.38 6.06 11.46
N THR A 364 -12.53 6.46 10.93
CA THR A 364 -13.50 5.50 10.36
C THR A 364 -12.85 4.66 9.26
N PHE A 365 -12.11 5.28 8.35
CA PHE A 365 -11.44 4.55 7.28
C PHE A 365 -10.36 3.58 7.78
N VAL A 366 -9.59 3.99 8.79
CA VAL A 366 -8.60 3.12 9.44
C VAL A 366 -9.26 1.94 10.12
N SER A 367 -10.35 2.17 10.88
CA SER A 367 -11.11 1.11 11.54
C SER A 367 -11.73 0.11 10.55
N ASP A 368 -12.30 0.58 9.45
CA ASP A 368 -12.80 -0.29 8.38
C ASP A 368 -11.67 -1.13 7.76
N THR A 369 -10.49 -0.53 7.60
CA THR A 369 -9.31 -1.22 7.06
C THR A 369 -8.75 -2.25 8.05
N GLN A 370 -8.76 -1.96 9.34
CA GLN A 370 -8.43 -2.89 10.42
C GLN A 370 -9.37 -4.11 10.40
N MET A 371 -10.68 -3.89 10.29
CA MET A 371 -11.65 -4.99 10.17
C MET A 371 -11.44 -5.83 8.90
N ALA A 372 -11.09 -5.21 7.77
CA ALA A 372 -10.77 -5.94 6.55
C ALA A 372 -9.49 -6.78 6.70
N LEU A 373 -8.46 -6.23 7.36
CA LEU A 373 -7.22 -6.94 7.66
C LEU A 373 -7.46 -8.10 8.64
N GLN A 374 -8.27 -7.89 9.67
CA GLN A 374 -8.63 -8.92 10.64
C GLN A 374 -9.25 -10.14 9.94
N ARG A 375 -10.23 -9.95 9.07
CA ARG A 375 -10.86 -11.04 8.29
C ARG A 375 -9.84 -11.80 7.45
N ALA A 376 -8.93 -11.10 6.80
CA ALA A 376 -7.88 -11.72 6.01
C ALA A 376 -6.92 -12.55 6.87
N LEU A 377 -6.60 -12.09 8.08
CA LEU A 377 -5.76 -12.82 9.02
C LEU A 377 -6.46 -14.02 9.64
N GLU A 378 -7.76 -13.93 9.92
CA GLU A 378 -8.58 -15.07 10.35
C GLU A 378 -8.62 -16.18 9.28
N ASP A 379 -8.84 -15.82 8.00
CA ASP A 379 -8.79 -16.75 6.88
C ASP A 379 -7.39 -17.33 6.67
N LEU A 380 -6.33 -16.52 6.87
CA LEU A 380 -4.95 -17.00 6.85
C LEU A 380 -4.71 -18.06 7.93
N VAL A 381 -5.14 -17.80 9.18
CA VAL A 381 -4.96 -18.76 10.28
C VAL A 381 -5.74 -20.05 10.03
N TYR A 382 -6.96 -19.95 9.47
CA TYR A 382 -7.70 -21.12 9.02
C TYR A 382 -6.89 -21.95 8.01
N ALA A 383 -6.32 -21.31 7.01
CA ALA A 383 -5.51 -21.97 6.00
C ALA A 383 -4.21 -22.54 6.57
N MET A 384 -3.57 -21.83 7.52
CA MET A 384 -2.39 -22.32 8.26
C MET A 384 -2.72 -23.59 9.06
N ASN A 385 -3.85 -23.59 9.77
CA ASN A 385 -4.34 -24.74 10.52
C ASN A 385 -4.59 -25.94 9.60
N PHE A 386 -5.26 -25.72 8.47
CA PHE A 386 -5.53 -26.77 7.48
C PHE A 386 -4.24 -27.44 6.98
N TRP A 387 -3.26 -26.63 6.55
CA TRP A 387 -1.98 -27.16 6.08
C TRP A 387 -1.18 -27.85 7.18
N ALA A 388 -1.12 -27.30 8.38
CA ALA A 388 -0.40 -27.87 9.49
C ALA A 388 -1.01 -29.23 9.93
N ALA A 389 -2.33 -29.35 9.96
CA ALA A 389 -3.03 -30.59 10.27
C ALA A 389 -2.84 -31.64 9.16
N LEU A 390 -2.93 -31.24 7.89
CA LEU A 390 -2.71 -32.13 6.74
C LEU A 390 -1.32 -32.78 6.75
N TYR A 391 -0.31 -32.03 7.17
CA TYR A 391 1.08 -32.53 7.27
C TYR A 391 1.42 -33.16 8.66
N GLY A 392 0.44 -33.28 9.55
CA GLY A 392 0.61 -33.91 10.86
C GLY A 392 1.47 -33.12 11.85
N LEU A 393 1.59 -31.79 11.67
CA LEU A 393 2.32 -30.92 12.60
C LEU A 393 1.49 -30.57 13.83
N ILE A 394 0.17 -30.64 13.70
CA ILE A 394 -0.82 -30.40 14.76
C ILE A 394 -1.93 -31.44 14.65
N PRO A 395 -2.70 -31.68 15.74
CA PRO A 395 -3.91 -32.50 15.67
C PRO A 395 -4.94 -31.85 14.72
N PRO A 396 -5.73 -32.65 13.99
CA PRO A 396 -6.83 -32.16 13.19
C PRO A 396 -7.92 -31.58 14.10
N GLY A 397 -8.43 -30.40 13.76
CA GLY A 397 -9.48 -29.70 14.49
C GLY A 397 -9.35 -28.20 14.37
N ASN A 398 -10.37 -27.48 14.88
CA ASN A 398 -10.42 -26.02 14.88
C ASN A 398 -10.53 -25.47 16.32
N ASP A 399 -9.88 -26.14 17.27
CA ASP A 399 -9.88 -25.73 18.69
C ASP A 399 -8.82 -24.62 18.91
N TYR A 400 -9.03 -23.49 18.25
CA TYR A 400 -8.25 -22.27 18.42
C TYR A 400 -9.14 -21.03 18.25
N GLN A 401 -8.72 -19.93 18.85
CA GLN A 401 -9.33 -18.63 18.71
C GLN A 401 -8.27 -17.59 18.39
N VAL A 402 -8.53 -16.75 17.39
CA VAL A 402 -7.68 -15.60 17.07
C VAL A 402 -8.26 -14.37 17.74
N SER A 403 -7.46 -13.70 18.54
CA SER A 403 -7.82 -12.44 19.20
C SER A 403 -7.09 -11.27 18.54
N PHE A 404 -7.76 -10.13 18.46
CA PHE A 404 -7.20 -8.88 17.97
C PHE A 404 -7.50 -7.78 18.97
N VAL A 405 -6.49 -6.98 19.27
CA VAL A 405 -6.62 -5.75 20.04
C VAL A 405 -6.15 -4.62 19.13
N TRP A 406 -7.04 -3.69 18.87
CA TRP A 406 -6.79 -2.47 18.11
C TRP A 406 -6.84 -1.31 19.10
N ASP A 407 -5.65 -0.79 19.47
CA ASP A 407 -5.57 0.41 20.30
C ASP A 407 -5.55 1.64 19.36
N ASP A 408 -6.57 2.48 19.47
CA ASP A 408 -6.77 3.65 18.61
C ASP A 408 -6.31 4.95 19.29
N SER A 409 -5.47 4.86 20.32
CA SER A 409 -5.05 5.97 21.17
C SER A 409 -4.40 7.14 20.41
N ILE A 410 -3.79 6.85 19.25
CA ILE A 410 -3.16 7.88 18.40
C ILE A 410 -4.19 8.68 17.58
N ILE A 411 -5.33 8.06 17.26
CA ILE A 411 -6.36 8.66 16.42
C ILE A 411 -7.40 9.39 17.25
N VAL A 412 -7.66 8.88 18.43
CA VAL A 412 -8.55 9.48 19.43
C VAL A 412 -7.73 10.42 20.32
N ASP A 413 -8.25 11.61 20.60
CA ASP A 413 -7.62 12.50 21.60
C ASP A 413 -7.88 11.93 22.98
N ALA A 414 -6.97 11.05 23.43
CA ALA A 414 -7.07 10.36 24.71
C ALA A 414 -7.22 11.33 25.90
N GLU A 415 -6.73 12.55 25.75
CA GLU A 415 -6.85 13.57 26.78
C GLU A 415 -8.26 14.18 26.84
N GLU A 416 -8.89 14.40 25.69
CA GLU A 416 -10.29 14.85 25.60
C GLU A 416 -11.26 13.76 26.10
N GLU A 417 -11.01 12.49 25.73
CA GLU A 417 -11.80 11.37 26.23
C GLU A 417 -11.62 11.18 27.73
N ARG A 418 -10.40 11.28 28.24
CA ARG A 418 -10.13 11.19 29.66
C ARG A 418 -10.75 12.34 30.49
N GLN A 419 -10.84 13.53 29.87
CA GLN A 419 -11.57 14.63 30.48
C GLN A 419 -13.08 14.38 30.51
N THR A 420 -13.63 13.84 29.44
CA THR A 420 -15.05 13.46 29.34
C THR A 420 -15.39 12.39 30.40
N ASP A 421 -14.58 11.33 30.47
CA ASP A 421 -14.74 10.26 31.45
C ASP A 421 -14.63 10.79 32.92
N ARG A 422 -13.75 11.75 33.15
CA ARG A 422 -13.68 12.42 34.50
C ARG A 422 -14.95 13.21 34.82
N GLN A 423 -15.56 13.84 33.79
CA GLN A 423 -16.83 14.53 33.96
C GLN A 423 -17.96 13.52 34.22
N ASP A 424 -17.96 12.40 33.51
CA ASP A 424 -18.93 11.31 33.67
C ASP A 424 -18.83 10.69 35.09
N VAL A 425 -17.60 10.52 35.59
CA VAL A 425 -17.38 10.10 36.98
C VAL A 425 -17.91 11.16 37.98
N ALA A 426 -17.66 12.43 37.70
CA ALA A 426 -18.15 13.52 38.58
C ALA A 426 -19.67 13.63 38.56
N MET A 427 -20.33 13.30 37.43
CA MET A 427 -21.78 13.26 37.29
C MET A 427 -22.40 11.95 37.78
N GLY A 428 -21.61 10.95 38.14
CA GLY A 428 -22.08 9.64 38.59
C GLY A 428 -22.60 8.73 37.46
N VAL A 429 -22.29 9.06 36.22
CA VAL A 429 -22.62 8.23 35.02
C VAL A 429 -21.64 7.06 34.87
N MET A 430 -20.37 7.27 35.21
CA MET A 430 -19.31 6.26 35.23
C MET A 430 -18.80 6.07 36.68
N SER A 431 -18.54 4.84 37.09
CA SER A 431 -17.96 4.56 38.38
C SER A 431 -16.43 4.81 38.39
N LEU A 432 -15.85 5.13 39.56
CA LEU A 432 -14.40 5.24 39.70
C LEU A 432 -13.65 3.95 39.37
N ALA A 433 -14.29 2.78 39.59
CA ALA A 433 -13.71 1.49 39.26
C ALA A 433 -13.65 1.28 37.71
N GLU A 434 -14.70 1.66 36.98
CA GLU A 434 -14.72 1.64 35.53
C GLU A 434 -13.70 2.59 34.91
N TYR A 435 -13.58 3.82 35.47
CA TYR A 435 -12.56 4.79 35.05
C TYR A 435 -11.14 4.25 35.27
N ARG A 436 -10.86 3.62 36.42
CA ARG A 436 -9.56 3.02 36.69
C ARG A 436 -9.28 1.83 35.76
N SER A 437 -10.27 0.93 35.59
CA SER A 437 -10.16 -0.20 34.68
C SER A 437 -9.77 0.26 33.26
N LYS A 438 -10.48 1.28 32.73
CA LYS A 438 -10.24 1.82 31.39
C LYS A 438 -8.86 2.50 31.24
N TRP A 439 -8.46 3.33 32.20
CA TRP A 439 -7.30 4.21 32.05
C TRP A 439 -6.00 3.69 32.67
N TYR A 440 -6.08 2.68 33.51
CA TYR A 440 -4.90 2.10 34.18
C TYR A 440 -4.69 0.62 33.79
N GLY A 441 -5.55 0.05 32.94
CA GLY A 441 -5.42 -1.35 32.48
C GLY A 441 -5.63 -2.39 33.57
N GLU A 442 -6.31 -2.01 34.67
CA GLU A 442 -6.67 -2.91 35.78
C GLU A 442 -7.96 -3.67 35.44
N THR A 443 -8.11 -4.90 35.93
CA THR A 443 -9.42 -5.57 35.87
C THR A 443 -10.43 -4.82 36.77
N LEU A 444 -11.74 -4.94 36.45
CA LEU A 444 -12.77 -4.23 37.24
C LEU A 444 -12.73 -4.58 38.72
N GLU A 445 -12.36 -5.83 39.06
CA GLU A 445 -12.19 -6.28 40.45
C GLU A 445 -10.96 -5.70 41.13
N GLU A 446 -9.86 -5.58 40.43
CA GLU A 446 -8.64 -4.93 40.92
C GLU A 446 -8.83 -3.42 41.07
N ALA A 447 -9.44 -2.80 40.08
CA ALA A 447 -9.78 -1.38 40.10
C ALA A 447 -10.69 -1.01 41.30
N ALA A 448 -11.69 -1.86 41.60
CA ALA A 448 -12.54 -1.66 42.76
C ALA A 448 -11.82 -1.81 44.09
N LYS A 449 -10.82 -2.71 44.20
CA LYS A 449 -9.98 -2.86 45.40
C LYS A 449 -8.98 -1.71 45.61
N ASN A 450 -8.56 -1.10 44.52
CA ASN A 450 -7.56 -0.03 44.50
C ASN A 450 -8.20 1.37 44.65
N LEU A 451 -9.51 1.48 44.89
CA LEU A 451 -10.14 2.77 45.18
C LEU A 451 -9.69 3.31 46.52
N PRO A 452 -9.39 4.63 46.63
CA PRO A 452 -9.11 5.24 47.93
C PRO A 452 -10.35 5.16 48.82
N GLU A 453 -10.15 4.86 50.10
CA GLU A 453 -11.24 4.92 51.10
C GLU A 453 -11.85 6.33 51.10
N PRO A 454 -13.17 6.45 51.13
CA PRO A 454 -13.79 7.77 51.20
C PRO A 454 -13.31 8.49 52.48
N ALA A 455 -12.77 9.69 52.31
CA ALA A 455 -12.36 10.52 53.45
C ALA A 455 -13.60 10.73 54.32
N LEU A 456 -13.54 10.24 55.55
CA LEU A 456 -14.54 10.54 56.58
C LEU A 456 -14.58 12.06 56.75
N VAL A 457 -15.64 12.69 56.31
CA VAL A 457 -15.94 14.08 56.65
C VAL A 457 -16.32 14.04 58.14
N GLU A 458 -15.43 14.42 59.00
CA GLU A 458 -15.77 14.71 60.38
C GLU A 458 -16.74 15.92 60.38
N GLU A 459 -17.95 15.72 60.92
CA GLU A 459 -18.96 16.75 61.16
C GLU A 459 -18.50 17.81 62.23
#